data_b450b32fa9dd984078c88732e115a8f9
#
_entry.id   b450b32fa9dd984078c88732e115a8f9
#
_cell.length_a   1.000
_cell.length_b   1.000
_cell.length_c   1.000
_cell.angle_alpha   90.00
_cell.angle_beta   90.00
_cell.angle_gamma   90.00
#
_symmetry.space_group_name_H-M   'P 1'
#
loop_
_entity.id
_entity.type
_entity.pdbx_description
1 polymer ?
#
loop_
_entity_poly.entity_id
_entity_poly.type
_entity_poly.pdbx_seq_one_letter_code
_entity_poly.pdbx_strand_id
1 'polypeptide(L)'
;MLHIETVTDPAEWNRLVDAGGGHPLQLWGWGEVKATGAWRALRLRAVDGEGRTVGGAQVLVRRLPAPFRAFAHVPRGPFVGSDGVGTASERSAVARAVVEHCRREVRGIGVALEPDWDAGTELDLPGSRPAEHTILYPSTLILDLTKPEDELLAAAGRSTRYDIRKAARTGLEVRRVTDEAEVRAVIELYKVSAEHAGFALHDDDYYLAIHRELGEASLLVAAFEDGRPCSFVWDVLSGSTAFELYGGVDDTGRKLRANAPVKWHAVRLAAEAGARRYDMNGLLNDGISEFKKSFAQHTDELLGTVEVPFGPLFDVWDRLLPTAKRVVRRLRRA
;
A
#
# COMPACT_ATOMS: atom_id res chain seq x y z
N MET A 1 -5.78 17.04 -25.51
CA MET A 1 -6.02 17.43 -24.10
C MET A 1 -6.69 16.25 -23.42
N LEU A 2 -6.22 15.85 -22.23
CA LEU A 2 -6.85 14.75 -21.50
C LEU A 2 -8.16 15.22 -20.85
N HIS A 3 -9.16 14.35 -20.79
CA HIS A 3 -10.35 14.56 -19.97
C HIS A 3 -10.47 13.42 -18.94
N ILE A 4 -11.20 13.67 -17.87
CA ILE A 4 -11.40 12.71 -16.79
C ILE A 4 -12.83 12.17 -16.88
N GLU A 5 -12.92 10.85 -16.84
CA GLU A 5 -14.18 10.09 -16.70
C GLU A 5 -14.20 9.37 -15.37
N THR A 6 -15.36 9.33 -14.72
CA THR A 6 -15.54 8.56 -13.49
C THR A 6 -15.97 7.15 -13.84
N VAL A 7 -15.25 6.14 -13.33
CA VAL A 7 -15.58 4.73 -13.47
C VAL A 7 -16.40 4.29 -12.26
N THR A 8 -17.51 3.62 -12.51
CA THR A 8 -18.45 3.14 -11.47
C THR A 8 -18.60 1.62 -11.44
N ASP A 9 -18.01 0.91 -12.39
CA ASP A 9 -17.99 -0.55 -12.44
C ASP A 9 -16.69 -1.09 -11.84
N PRO A 10 -16.75 -1.93 -10.79
CA PRO A 10 -15.58 -2.48 -10.13
C PRO A 10 -14.70 -3.32 -11.05
N ALA A 11 -15.29 -4.13 -11.92
CA ALA A 11 -14.56 -5.02 -12.80
C ALA A 11 -13.86 -4.24 -13.93
N GLU A 12 -14.52 -3.21 -14.46
CA GLU A 12 -13.87 -2.28 -15.41
C GLU A 12 -12.68 -1.59 -14.76
N TRP A 13 -12.86 -1.05 -13.54
CA TRP A 13 -11.79 -0.34 -12.85
C TRP A 13 -10.57 -1.23 -12.57
N ASN A 14 -10.77 -2.43 -12.02
CA ASN A 14 -9.67 -3.34 -11.72
C ASN A 14 -8.92 -3.77 -13.01
N ARG A 15 -9.65 -4.02 -14.11
CA ARG A 15 -9.00 -4.27 -15.42
C ARG A 15 -8.14 -3.09 -15.89
N LEU A 16 -8.58 -1.84 -15.67
CA LEU A 16 -7.78 -0.65 -15.99
C LEU A 16 -6.53 -0.54 -15.12
N VAL A 17 -6.64 -0.83 -13.82
CA VAL A 17 -5.50 -0.84 -12.90
C VAL A 17 -4.49 -1.90 -13.34
N ASP A 18 -4.92 -3.13 -13.59
CA ASP A 18 -4.05 -4.24 -13.98
C ASP A 18 -3.38 -3.99 -15.35
N ALA A 19 -4.16 -3.56 -16.35
CA ALA A 19 -3.63 -3.26 -17.69
C ALA A 19 -2.70 -2.04 -17.70
N GLY A 20 -2.89 -1.10 -16.78
CA GLY A 20 -2.08 0.09 -16.61
C GLY A 20 -0.89 -0.08 -15.68
N GLY A 21 -0.56 -1.28 -15.22
CA GLY A 21 0.52 -1.51 -14.26
C GLY A 21 0.31 -0.82 -12.91
N GLY A 22 -0.96 -0.59 -12.54
CA GLY A 22 -1.31 0.15 -11.33
C GLY A 22 -1.01 -0.65 -10.05
N HIS A 23 -0.66 0.09 -9.01
CA HIS A 23 -0.36 -0.46 -7.68
C HIS A 23 -1.61 -1.03 -6.99
N PRO A 24 -1.50 -2.06 -6.12
CA PRO A 24 -2.62 -2.65 -5.37
C PRO A 24 -3.51 -1.66 -4.61
N LEU A 25 -2.96 -0.57 -4.10
CA LEU A 25 -3.73 0.49 -3.43
C LEU A 25 -4.62 1.31 -4.41
N GLN A 26 -4.53 1.04 -5.71
CA GLN A 26 -5.40 1.60 -6.72
C GLN A 26 -6.59 0.68 -7.06
N LEU A 27 -6.63 -0.57 -6.57
CA LEU A 27 -7.75 -1.49 -6.78
C LEU A 27 -9.05 -0.96 -6.15
N TRP A 28 -10.18 -1.33 -6.74
CA TRP A 28 -11.51 -0.95 -6.25
C TRP A 28 -11.69 -1.30 -4.77
N GLY A 29 -11.39 -2.54 -4.40
CA GLY A 29 -11.56 -3.05 -3.03
C GLY A 29 -10.78 -2.23 -1.99
N TRP A 30 -9.61 -1.68 -2.32
CA TRP A 30 -8.91 -0.80 -1.39
C TRP A 30 -9.71 0.48 -1.09
N GLY A 31 -10.39 1.05 -2.08
CA GLY A 31 -11.29 2.18 -1.86
C GLY A 31 -12.44 1.85 -0.92
N GLU A 32 -13.03 0.65 -1.06
CA GLU A 32 -14.10 0.15 -0.19
C GLU A 32 -13.58 -0.06 1.25
N VAL A 33 -12.39 -0.67 1.41
CA VAL A 33 -11.72 -0.77 2.73
C VAL A 33 -11.57 0.60 3.38
N LYS A 34 -11.15 1.62 2.63
CA LYS A 34 -11.00 2.99 3.18
C LYS A 34 -12.35 3.65 3.46
N ALA A 35 -13.41 3.25 2.74
CA ALA A 35 -14.76 3.77 2.92
C ALA A 35 -15.44 3.26 4.21
N THR A 36 -14.95 2.18 4.84
CA THR A 36 -15.39 1.79 6.19
C THR A 36 -15.05 2.84 7.26
N GLY A 37 -14.13 3.75 6.96
CA GLY A 37 -13.71 4.86 7.82
C GLY A 37 -14.21 6.21 7.33
N ALA A 38 -13.34 7.21 7.40
CA ALA A 38 -13.68 8.61 7.09
C ALA A 38 -13.42 9.03 5.63
N TRP A 39 -13.19 8.08 4.73
CA TRP A 39 -12.86 8.32 3.35
C TRP A 39 -14.00 7.89 2.43
N ARG A 40 -14.08 8.49 1.24
CA ARG A 40 -14.83 7.99 0.10
C ARG A 40 -13.88 7.88 -1.10
N ALA A 41 -14.08 6.90 -1.96
CA ALA A 41 -13.25 6.72 -3.14
C ALA A 41 -13.92 7.29 -4.40
N LEU A 42 -13.09 7.89 -5.28
CA LEU A 42 -13.42 8.23 -6.65
C LEU A 42 -12.46 7.47 -7.55
N ARG A 43 -12.92 6.93 -8.67
CA ARG A 43 -12.12 6.20 -9.65
C ARG A 43 -12.14 7.01 -10.94
N LEU A 44 -10.99 7.57 -11.27
CA LEU A 44 -10.82 8.53 -12.35
C LEU A 44 -9.99 7.92 -13.47
N ARG A 45 -10.57 7.78 -14.66
CA ARG A 45 -9.90 7.38 -15.89
C ARG A 45 -9.51 8.63 -16.68
N ALA A 46 -8.24 8.75 -17.04
CA ALA A 46 -7.76 9.81 -17.93
C ALA A 46 -7.77 9.31 -19.38
N VAL A 47 -8.46 10.03 -20.25
CA VAL A 47 -8.72 9.64 -21.64
C VAL A 47 -8.19 10.71 -22.57
N ASP A 48 -7.56 10.32 -23.68
CA ASP A 48 -7.09 11.24 -24.72
C ASP A 48 -8.21 11.65 -25.68
N GLY A 49 -7.86 12.50 -26.67
CA GLY A 49 -8.80 13.00 -27.67
C GLY A 49 -9.37 11.92 -28.62
N GLU A 50 -8.80 10.73 -28.62
CA GLU A 50 -9.24 9.57 -29.43
C GLU A 50 -10.03 8.55 -28.59
N GLY A 51 -10.29 8.84 -27.31
CA GLY A 51 -11.03 7.97 -26.41
C GLY A 51 -10.19 6.85 -25.79
N ARG A 52 -8.85 6.89 -25.92
CA ARG A 52 -7.96 5.87 -25.34
C ARG A 52 -7.62 6.22 -23.91
N THR A 53 -7.62 5.22 -23.03
CA THR A 53 -7.15 5.38 -21.65
C THR A 53 -5.64 5.60 -21.66
N VAL A 54 -5.18 6.68 -21.03
CA VAL A 54 -3.76 7.03 -20.86
C VAL A 54 -3.29 6.72 -19.44
N GLY A 55 -4.21 6.66 -18.49
CA GLY A 55 -3.91 6.35 -17.10
C GLY A 55 -5.14 6.52 -16.21
N GLY A 56 -4.94 6.45 -14.90
CA GLY A 56 -6.03 6.61 -13.94
C GLY A 56 -5.57 6.85 -12.52
N ALA A 57 -6.52 7.18 -11.66
CA ALA A 57 -6.26 7.38 -10.23
C ALA A 57 -7.47 7.00 -9.37
N GLN A 58 -7.29 6.16 -8.37
CA GLN A 58 -8.19 6.08 -7.24
C GLN A 58 -7.89 7.21 -6.29
N VAL A 59 -8.84 8.13 -6.13
CA VAL A 59 -8.73 9.29 -5.25
C VAL A 59 -9.54 9.02 -3.99
N LEU A 60 -8.88 8.99 -2.86
CA LEU A 60 -9.50 8.93 -1.55
C LEU A 60 -9.80 10.34 -1.05
N VAL A 61 -11.07 10.64 -0.78
CA VAL A 61 -11.51 11.95 -0.33
C VAL A 61 -11.99 11.89 1.11
N ARG A 62 -11.33 12.65 1.98
CA ARG A 62 -11.70 12.76 3.38
C ARG A 62 -12.42 14.08 3.64
N ARG A 63 -13.58 14.02 4.30
CA ARG A 63 -14.22 15.20 4.85
C ARG A 63 -13.39 15.77 6.00
N LEU A 64 -13.22 17.07 6.00
CA LEU A 64 -12.55 17.82 7.06
C LEU A 64 -13.57 18.73 7.76
N PRO A 65 -13.32 19.11 9.03
CA PRO A 65 -14.15 20.09 9.72
C PRO A 65 -14.10 21.46 9.01
N ALA A 66 -15.18 22.24 9.18
CA ALA A 66 -15.19 23.61 8.66
C ALA A 66 -14.01 24.41 9.26
N PRO A 67 -13.36 25.28 8.46
CA PRO A 67 -13.69 25.70 7.09
C PRO A 67 -13.04 24.85 5.98
N PHE A 68 -12.32 23.78 6.31
CA PHE A 68 -11.42 23.04 5.40
C PHE A 68 -12.13 22.17 4.36
N ARG A 69 -13.41 21.82 4.56
CA ARG A 69 -14.25 21.03 3.64
C ARG A 69 -13.77 19.58 3.41
N ALA A 70 -12.73 19.39 2.57
CA ALA A 70 -12.21 18.08 2.22
C ALA A 70 -10.72 18.12 1.86
N PHE A 71 -10.10 16.96 1.89
CA PHE A 71 -8.74 16.68 1.41
C PHE A 71 -8.77 15.45 0.52
N ALA A 72 -8.07 15.50 -0.61
CA ALA A 72 -7.94 14.38 -1.54
C ALA A 72 -6.55 13.74 -1.42
N HIS A 73 -6.48 12.41 -1.52
CA HIS A 73 -5.27 11.63 -1.46
C HIS A 73 -5.29 10.53 -2.53
N VAL A 74 -4.19 10.36 -3.25
CA VAL A 74 -4.01 9.35 -4.28
C VAL A 74 -2.87 8.41 -3.85
N PRO A 75 -3.19 7.29 -3.14
CA PRO A 75 -2.17 6.39 -2.64
C PRO A 75 -1.53 5.58 -3.77
N ARG A 76 -0.22 5.60 -3.90
CA ARG A 76 0.53 4.88 -4.94
C ARG A 76 -0.04 5.10 -6.36
N GLY A 77 -0.44 6.34 -6.63
CA GLY A 77 -0.97 6.76 -7.93
C GLY A 77 -0.74 8.25 -8.19
N PRO A 78 -1.08 8.70 -9.42
CA PRO A 78 -1.78 7.98 -10.50
C PRO A 78 -0.92 6.90 -11.16
N PHE A 79 -1.55 5.91 -11.81
CA PHE A 79 -0.89 5.02 -12.75
C PHE A 79 -1.00 5.58 -14.18
N VAL A 80 0.02 5.34 -15.01
CA VAL A 80 0.13 5.93 -16.34
C VAL A 80 0.70 4.92 -17.34
N GLY A 81 0.18 4.91 -18.55
CA GLY A 81 0.63 3.98 -19.58
C GLY A 81 0.22 2.54 -19.31
N SER A 82 1.06 1.59 -19.74
CA SER A 82 0.86 0.15 -19.53
C SER A 82 1.78 -0.45 -18.46
N ASP A 83 2.68 0.35 -17.90
CA ASP A 83 3.68 -0.05 -16.89
C ASP A 83 3.51 0.69 -15.56
N GLY A 84 2.45 1.50 -15.42
CA GLY A 84 2.18 2.33 -14.27
C GLY A 84 2.94 3.65 -14.23
N VAL A 85 3.97 3.80 -15.05
CA VAL A 85 4.91 4.94 -15.04
C VAL A 85 4.72 5.83 -16.27
N GLY A 86 4.62 5.27 -17.47
CA GLY A 86 4.52 6.00 -18.74
C GLY A 86 5.71 6.93 -19.02
N THR A 87 5.55 7.85 -19.96
CA THR A 87 6.52 8.89 -20.27
C THR A 87 6.38 10.10 -19.33
N ALA A 88 7.42 10.96 -19.24
CA ALA A 88 7.37 12.19 -18.44
C ALA A 88 6.21 13.12 -18.84
N SER A 89 5.91 13.20 -20.14
CA SER A 89 4.80 14.01 -20.67
C SER A 89 3.43 13.43 -20.23
N GLU A 90 3.26 12.12 -20.32
CA GLU A 90 2.02 11.43 -19.93
C GLU A 90 1.80 11.54 -18.42
N ARG A 91 2.83 11.32 -17.59
CA ARG A 91 2.76 11.50 -16.13
C ARG A 91 2.26 12.88 -15.76
N SER A 92 2.90 13.90 -16.32
CA SER A 92 2.55 15.29 -16.07
C SER A 92 1.12 15.61 -16.54
N ALA A 93 0.72 15.10 -17.71
CA ALA A 93 -0.62 15.32 -18.25
C ALA A 93 -1.71 14.62 -17.40
N VAL A 94 -1.51 13.36 -16.99
CA VAL A 94 -2.45 12.61 -16.15
C VAL A 94 -2.52 13.23 -14.76
N ALA A 95 -1.40 13.54 -14.12
CA ALA A 95 -1.37 14.17 -12.81
C ALA A 95 -2.10 15.53 -12.81
N ARG A 96 -1.86 16.39 -13.82
CA ARG A 96 -2.58 17.66 -13.98
C ARG A 96 -4.09 17.46 -14.16
N ALA A 97 -4.51 16.49 -14.98
CA ALA A 97 -5.92 16.20 -15.20
C ALA A 97 -6.63 15.74 -13.92
N VAL A 98 -5.99 14.84 -13.14
CA VAL A 98 -6.48 14.36 -11.84
C VAL A 98 -6.58 15.50 -10.83
N VAL A 99 -5.52 16.32 -10.72
CA VAL A 99 -5.50 17.48 -9.80
C VAL A 99 -6.59 18.49 -10.15
N GLU A 100 -6.75 18.82 -11.42
CA GLU A 100 -7.77 19.79 -11.87
C GLU A 100 -9.19 19.25 -11.65
N HIS A 101 -9.42 17.94 -11.87
CA HIS A 101 -10.68 17.29 -11.52
C HIS A 101 -10.96 17.39 -10.01
N CYS A 102 -9.98 17.10 -9.17
CA CYS A 102 -10.11 17.22 -7.72
C CYS A 102 -10.40 18.68 -7.29
N ARG A 103 -9.76 19.66 -7.93
CA ARG A 103 -10.00 21.07 -7.64
C ARG A 103 -11.45 21.48 -7.90
N ARG A 104 -12.03 21.03 -9.01
CA ARG A 104 -13.41 21.36 -9.42
C ARG A 104 -14.46 20.60 -8.65
N GLU A 105 -14.30 19.27 -8.51
CA GLU A 105 -15.36 18.37 -8.05
C GLU A 105 -15.27 18.08 -6.55
N VAL A 106 -14.05 17.96 -5.98
CA VAL A 106 -13.89 17.69 -4.55
C VAL A 106 -14.08 18.97 -3.74
N ARG A 107 -13.67 20.11 -4.31
CA ARG A 107 -13.76 21.43 -3.66
C ARG A 107 -13.13 21.48 -2.27
N GLY A 108 -12.04 20.73 -2.10
CA GLY A 108 -11.28 20.62 -0.87
C GLY A 108 -10.18 21.67 -0.77
N ILE A 109 -9.30 21.51 0.21
CA ILE A 109 -8.14 22.38 0.44
C ILE A 109 -6.95 22.04 -0.44
N GLY A 110 -6.85 20.79 -0.94
CA GLY A 110 -5.75 20.33 -1.78
C GLY A 110 -5.83 18.84 -2.06
N VAL A 111 -4.84 18.33 -2.81
CA VAL A 111 -4.64 16.92 -3.10
C VAL A 111 -3.18 16.54 -2.84
N ALA A 112 -2.95 15.35 -2.27
CA ALA A 112 -1.65 14.71 -2.18
C ALA A 112 -1.61 13.51 -3.14
N LEU A 113 -0.62 13.47 -4.02
CA LEU A 113 -0.30 12.35 -4.87
C LEU A 113 0.90 11.62 -4.27
N GLU A 114 0.85 10.31 -4.20
CA GLU A 114 1.97 9.46 -3.78
C GLU A 114 2.25 8.42 -4.86
N PRO A 115 2.80 8.82 -6.01
CA PRO A 115 2.99 7.91 -7.12
C PRO A 115 3.94 6.76 -6.77
N ASP A 116 3.70 5.60 -7.37
CA ASP A 116 4.60 4.45 -7.33
C ASP A 116 5.70 4.60 -8.38
N TRP A 117 6.42 5.71 -8.33
CA TRP A 117 7.49 6.09 -9.25
C TRP A 117 8.78 6.33 -8.49
N ASP A 118 9.92 6.00 -9.10
CA ASP A 118 11.25 6.19 -8.52
C ASP A 118 11.54 7.67 -8.19
N ALA A 119 12.36 7.92 -7.17
CA ALA A 119 12.67 9.25 -6.66
C ALA A 119 13.20 10.23 -7.71
N GLY A 120 13.92 9.75 -8.73
CA GLY A 120 14.44 10.56 -9.84
C GLY A 120 13.42 10.87 -10.96
N THR A 121 12.16 10.45 -10.79
CA THR A 121 11.14 10.59 -11.83
C THR A 121 10.73 12.05 -12.04
N GLU A 122 10.82 12.53 -13.27
CA GLU A 122 10.39 13.88 -13.64
C GLU A 122 8.86 14.00 -13.62
N LEU A 123 8.37 15.04 -12.94
CA LEU A 123 6.96 15.42 -12.87
C LEU A 123 6.81 16.95 -12.96
N ASP A 124 6.32 17.42 -14.11
CA ASP A 124 5.93 18.82 -14.26
C ASP A 124 4.48 19.02 -13.82
N LEU A 125 4.31 19.47 -12.58
CA LEU A 125 3.01 19.72 -11.96
C LEU A 125 3.00 21.11 -11.30
N PRO A 126 2.49 22.14 -11.99
CA PRO A 126 2.52 23.51 -11.49
C PRO A 126 1.82 23.69 -10.14
N GLY A 127 2.49 24.39 -9.24
CA GLY A 127 1.98 24.65 -7.89
C GLY A 127 2.11 23.46 -6.93
N SER A 128 2.76 22.39 -7.35
CA SER A 128 3.09 21.27 -6.46
C SER A 128 4.31 21.57 -5.58
N ARG A 129 4.39 20.86 -4.47
CA ARG A 129 5.55 20.85 -3.58
C ARG A 129 5.70 19.47 -2.92
N PRO A 130 6.92 19.09 -2.51
CA PRO A 130 7.09 17.91 -1.62
C PRO A 130 6.34 18.14 -0.30
N ALA A 131 5.70 17.08 0.22
CA ALA A 131 5.03 17.14 1.51
C ALA A 131 6.02 17.13 2.67
N GLU A 132 5.74 17.89 3.73
CA GLU A 132 6.47 17.79 5.00
C GLU A 132 6.09 16.52 5.77
N HIS A 133 4.87 16.03 5.57
CA HIS A 133 4.30 14.86 6.26
C HIS A 133 3.76 13.85 5.27
N THR A 134 4.52 12.79 5.04
CA THR A 134 4.11 11.68 4.17
C THR A 134 3.00 10.85 4.81
N ILE A 135 2.13 10.25 3.99
CA ILE A 135 1.14 9.26 4.41
C ILE A 135 1.72 7.87 4.22
N LEU A 136 2.32 7.61 3.04
CA LEU A 136 3.09 6.42 2.74
C LEU A 136 4.58 6.76 2.70
N TYR A 137 5.40 5.86 3.22
CA TYR A 137 6.85 6.08 3.24
C TYR A 137 7.44 5.96 1.82
N PRO A 138 8.33 6.86 1.41
CA PRO A 138 9.01 6.78 0.13
C PRO A 138 10.10 5.71 0.09
N SER A 139 10.79 5.47 1.23
CA SER A 139 11.83 4.46 1.31
C SER A 139 11.22 3.07 1.51
N THR A 140 11.58 2.13 0.66
CA THR A 140 11.09 0.75 0.68
C THR A 140 12.17 -0.24 0.25
N LEU A 141 11.81 -1.51 0.12
CA LEU A 141 12.62 -2.56 -0.51
C LEU A 141 11.72 -3.35 -1.46
N ILE A 142 12.09 -3.39 -2.73
CA ILE A 142 11.32 -4.05 -3.78
C ILE A 142 12.12 -5.23 -4.34
N LEU A 143 11.57 -6.45 -4.21
CA LEU A 143 12.13 -7.62 -4.86
C LEU A 143 11.65 -7.69 -6.31
N ASP A 144 12.57 -7.97 -7.23
CA ASP A 144 12.28 -8.24 -8.63
C ASP A 144 11.90 -9.72 -8.81
N LEU A 145 10.59 -10.01 -8.81
CA LEU A 145 10.06 -11.38 -8.94
C LEU A 145 10.17 -11.96 -10.35
N THR A 146 10.73 -11.24 -11.31
CA THR A 146 11.07 -11.79 -12.64
C THR A 146 12.32 -12.67 -12.58
N LYS A 147 13.09 -12.58 -11.50
CA LYS A 147 14.28 -13.41 -11.24
C LYS A 147 13.91 -14.80 -10.75
N PRO A 148 14.75 -15.80 -11.03
CA PRO A 148 14.58 -17.14 -10.47
C PRO A 148 14.55 -17.15 -8.93
N GLU A 149 13.77 -18.07 -8.36
CA GLU A 149 13.59 -18.19 -6.89
C GLU A 149 14.93 -18.40 -6.17
N ASP A 150 15.83 -19.17 -6.72
CA ASP A 150 17.16 -19.44 -6.15
C ASP A 150 18.06 -18.18 -6.14
N GLU A 151 17.95 -17.32 -7.13
CA GLU A 151 18.66 -16.03 -7.17
C GLU A 151 18.12 -15.08 -6.10
N LEU A 152 16.78 -14.97 -5.97
CA LEU A 152 16.14 -14.18 -4.91
C LEU A 152 16.54 -14.68 -3.53
N LEU A 153 16.51 -15.98 -3.31
CA LEU A 153 16.93 -16.59 -2.05
C LEU A 153 18.44 -16.37 -1.79
N ALA A 154 19.28 -16.42 -2.81
CA ALA A 154 20.72 -16.18 -2.68
C ALA A 154 21.04 -14.74 -2.28
N ALA A 155 20.23 -13.75 -2.72
CA ALA A 155 20.38 -12.35 -2.34
C ALA A 155 20.05 -12.08 -0.87
N ALA A 156 19.23 -12.93 -0.24
CA ALA A 156 18.88 -12.81 1.17
C ALA A 156 20.07 -13.07 2.10
N GLY A 157 20.04 -12.48 3.29
CA GLY A 157 21.06 -12.64 4.33
C GLY A 157 21.21 -14.09 4.81
N ARG A 158 22.38 -14.44 5.31
CA ARG A 158 22.69 -15.82 5.75
C ARG A 158 21.70 -16.35 6.80
N SER A 159 21.32 -15.50 7.76
CA SER A 159 20.35 -15.90 8.81
C SER A 159 18.96 -16.16 8.21
N THR A 160 18.50 -15.27 7.34
CA THR A 160 17.20 -15.38 6.64
C THR A 160 17.12 -16.68 5.84
N ARG A 161 18.15 -16.97 5.03
CA ARG A 161 18.24 -18.25 4.29
C ARG A 161 18.25 -19.46 5.20
N TYR A 162 18.95 -19.38 6.34
CA TYR A 162 18.98 -20.47 7.32
C TYR A 162 17.59 -20.71 7.90
N ASP A 163 16.87 -19.67 8.31
CA ASP A 163 15.55 -19.79 8.92
C ASP A 163 14.52 -20.35 7.92
N ILE A 164 14.54 -19.90 6.66
CA ILE A 164 13.69 -20.43 5.58
C ILE A 164 13.96 -21.93 5.37
N ARG A 165 15.23 -22.33 5.24
CA ARG A 165 15.59 -23.74 5.03
C ARG A 165 15.32 -24.60 6.26
N LYS A 166 15.45 -24.05 7.46
CA LYS A 166 15.13 -24.75 8.70
C LYS A 166 13.65 -25.06 8.77
N ALA A 167 12.78 -24.08 8.52
CA ALA A 167 11.33 -24.26 8.54
C ALA A 167 10.88 -25.39 7.60
N ALA A 168 11.42 -25.44 6.37
CA ALA A 168 11.13 -26.50 5.42
C ALA A 168 11.54 -27.90 5.94
N ARG A 169 12.63 -27.99 6.72
CA ARG A 169 13.09 -29.27 7.30
C ARG A 169 12.35 -29.67 8.56
N THR A 170 11.89 -28.71 9.37
CA THR A 170 11.19 -29.00 10.63
C THR A 170 9.70 -29.19 10.44
N GLY A 171 9.17 -28.97 9.22
CA GLY A 171 7.75 -29.11 8.93
C GLY A 171 6.89 -28.01 9.56
N LEU A 172 7.45 -26.79 9.76
CA LEU A 172 6.65 -25.64 10.18
C LEU A 172 5.53 -25.43 9.17
N GLU A 173 4.28 -25.49 9.63
CA GLU A 173 3.12 -25.24 8.78
C GLU A 173 3.05 -23.77 8.41
N VAL A 174 3.27 -23.45 7.12
CA VAL A 174 3.13 -22.08 6.56
C VAL A 174 2.22 -22.16 5.37
N ARG A 175 1.12 -21.41 5.38
CA ARG A 175 0.12 -21.45 4.30
C ARG A 175 -0.66 -20.15 4.14
N ARG A 176 -1.33 -20.03 2.99
CA ARG A 176 -2.34 -18.98 2.75
C ARG A 176 -3.53 -19.21 3.68
N VAL A 177 -4.06 -18.10 4.21
CA VAL A 177 -5.27 -18.04 5.05
C VAL A 177 -6.39 -17.45 4.20
N THR A 178 -7.49 -18.18 4.06
CA THR A 178 -8.66 -17.77 3.28
C THR A 178 -9.97 -17.88 4.07
N ASP A 179 -9.99 -18.66 5.14
CA ASP A 179 -11.15 -18.81 6.03
C ASP A 179 -11.26 -17.61 6.98
N GLU A 180 -12.47 -17.02 7.09
CA GLU A 180 -12.67 -15.83 7.91
C GLU A 180 -12.44 -16.08 9.41
N ALA A 181 -12.67 -17.29 9.93
CA ALA A 181 -12.39 -17.60 11.32
C ALA A 181 -10.87 -17.58 11.57
N GLU A 182 -10.08 -18.09 10.64
CA GLU A 182 -8.61 -18.02 10.72
C GLU A 182 -8.10 -16.59 10.53
N VAL A 183 -8.73 -15.79 9.64
CA VAL A 183 -8.41 -14.35 9.51
C VAL A 183 -8.62 -13.65 10.85
N ARG A 184 -9.72 -13.93 11.57
CA ARG A 184 -9.95 -13.40 12.92
C ARG A 184 -8.87 -13.83 13.91
N ALA A 185 -8.41 -15.10 13.85
CA ALA A 185 -7.31 -15.55 14.69
C ALA A 185 -5.99 -14.82 14.38
N VAL A 186 -5.72 -14.51 13.12
CA VAL A 186 -4.57 -13.67 12.73
C VAL A 186 -4.72 -12.23 13.22
N ILE A 187 -5.93 -11.66 13.22
CA ILE A 187 -6.17 -10.32 13.78
C ILE A 187 -5.87 -10.31 15.29
N GLU A 188 -6.25 -11.37 16.04
CA GLU A 188 -5.88 -11.49 17.45
C GLU A 188 -4.36 -11.57 17.65
N LEU A 189 -3.65 -12.35 16.83
CA LEU A 189 -2.18 -12.37 16.81
C LEU A 189 -1.60 -10.97 16.54
N TYR A 190 -2.22 -10.20 15.63
CA TYR A 190 -1.76 -8.84 15.32
C TYR A 190 -1.93 -7.89 16.51
N LYS A 191 -3.00 -8.04 17.30
CA LYS A 191 -3.19 -7.26 18.55
C LYS A 191 -2.06 -7.52 19.54
N VAL A 192 -1.68 -8.79 19.74
CA VAL A 192 -0.54 -9.16 20.60
C VAL A 192 0.77 -8.54 20.09
N SER A 193 0.99 -8.62 18.77
CA SER A 193 2.18 -8.05 18.13
C SER A 193 2.23 -6.52 18.28
N ALA A 194 1.09 -5.84 18.11
CA ALA A 194 0.97 -4.39 18.23
C ALA A 194 1.17 -3.89 19.66
N GLU A 195 0.64 -4.61 20.65
CA GLU A 195 0.86 -4.31 22.07
C GLU A 195 2.35 -4.37 22.42
N HIS A 196 3.02 -5.43 21.98
CA HIS A 196 4.46 -5.60 22.19
C HIS A 196 5.30 -4.49 21.52
N ALA A 197 4.92 -4.07 20.31
CA ALA A 197 5.64 -3.04 19.54
C ALA A 197 5.18 -1.60 19.86
N GLY A 198 4.08 -1.42 20.60
CA GLY A 198 3.61 -0.11 21.06
C GLY A 198 2.93 0.77 20.00
N PHE A 199 2.33 0.18 18.95
CA PHE A 199 1.59 0.94 17.96
C PHE A 199 0.07 0.69 18.02
N ALA A 200 -0.72 1.64 17.50
CA ALA A 200 -2.17 1.55 17.48
C ALA A 200 -2.67 0.80 16.24
N LEU A 201 -3.71 -0.01 16.42
CA LEU A 201 -4.41 -0.71 15.36
C LEU A 201 -5.69 0.02 14.93
N HIS A 202 -6.22 -0.39 13.78
CA HIS A 202 -7.61 -0.15 13.40
C HIS A 202 -8.54 -1.12 14.13
N ASP A 203 -9.84 -0.92 13.98
CA ASP A 203 -10.85 -1.85 14.46
C ASP A 203 -10.81 -3.15 13.64
N ASP A 204 -11.29 -4.26 14.22
CA ASP A 204 -11.29 -5.57 13.57
C ASP A 204 -12.03 -5.55 12.21
N ASP A 205 -13.13 -4.79 12.13
CA ASP A 205 -13.91 -4.65 10.90
C ASP A 205 -13.11 -4.05 9.74
N TYR A 206 -12.13 -3.19 10.02
CA TYR A 206 -11.22 -2.66 9.00
C TYR A 206 -10.34 -3.77 8.40
N TYR A 207 -9.80 -4.67 9.23
CA TYR A 207 -8.98 -5.80 8.75
C TYR A 207 -9.83 -6.84 8.02
N LEU A 208 -11.03 -7.12 8.53
CA LEU A 208 -11.98 -8.00 7.85
C LEU A 208 -12.42 -7.43 6.49
N ALA A 209 -12.57 -6.11 6.38
CA ALA A 209 -12.84 -5.46 5.12
C ALA A 209 -11.72 -5.66 4.11
N ILE A 210 -10.43 -5.68 4.52
CA ILE A 210 -9.31 -6.00 3.62
C ILE A 210 -9.51 -7.40 3.01
N HIS A 211 -9.84 -8.37 3.82
CA HIS A 211 -10.08 -9.74 3.36
C HIS A 211 -11.28 -9.81 2.40
N ARG A 212 -12.41 -9.20 2.76
CA ARG A 212 -13.66 -9.29 2.01
C ARG A 212 -13.64 -8.47 0.71
N GLU A 213 -13.24 -7.20 0.79
CA GLU A 213 -13.34 -6.26 -0.33
C GLU A 213 -12.25 -6.47 -1.40
N LEU A 214 -11.10 -7.00 -1.01
CA LEU A 214 -10.02 -7.32 -1.93
C LEU A 214 -10.09 -8.77 -2.45
N GLY A 215 -10.79 -9.68 -1.74
CA GLY A 215 -11.01 -11.05 -2.19
C GLY A 215 -9.69 -11.76 -2.56
N GLU A 216 -9.57 -12.24 -3.80
CA GLU A 216 -8.36 -12.93 -4.28
C GLU A 216 -7.11 -12.04 -4.30
N ALA A 217 -7.27 -10.72 -4.39
CA ALA A 217 -6.14 -9.79 -4.28
C ALA A 217 -5.59 -9.69 -2.84
N SER A 218 -6.31 -10.18 -1.83
CA SER A 218 -5.85 -10.26 -0.44
C SER A 218 -5.03 -11.53 -0.24
N LEU A 219 -3.73 -11.40 -0.02
CA LEU A 219 -2.81 -12.50 0.23
C LEU A 219 -2.37 -12.48 1.70
N LEU A 220 -3.11 -13.19 2.55
CA LEU A 220 -2.73 -13.41 3.94
C LEU A 220 -2.02 -14.75 4.07
N VAL A 221 -0.79 -14.73 4.56
CA VAL A 221 0.04 -15.92 4.82
C VAL A 221 0.38 -15.98 6.29
N ALA A 222 0.21 -17.14 6.91
CA ALA A 222 0.56 -17.34 8.32
C ALA A 222 1.29 -18.66 8.56
N ALA A 223 2.12 -18.66 9.61
CA ALA A 223 2.69 -19.87 10.20
C ALA A 223 1.84 -20.30 11.38
N PHE A 224 1.68 -21.61 11.53
CA PHE A 224 0.85 -22.22 12.58
C PHE A 224 1.69 -23.14 13.46
N GLU A 225 1.39 -23.13 14.76
CA GLU A 225 1.86 -24.09 15.75
C GLU A 225 0.65 -24.58 16.56
N ASP A 226 0.44 -25.88 16.62
CA ASP A 226 -0.73 -26.50 17.26
C ASP A 226 -2.07 -25.90 16.80
N GLY A 227 -2.19 -25.61 15.50
CA GLY A 227 -3.40 -25.03 14.88
C GLY A 227 -3.64 -23.54 15.19
N ARG A 228 -2.69 -22.83 15.81
CA ARG A 228 -2.78 -21.40 16.13
C ARG A 228 -1.79 -20.60 15.31
N PRO A 229 -2.18 -19.48 14.70
CA PRO A 229 -1.24 -18.62 14.00
C PRO A 229 -0.25 -18.00 14.98
N CYS A 230 1.06 -18.06 14.63
CA CYS A 230 2.14 -17.52 15.46
C CYS A 230 3.01 -16.48 14.74
N SER A 231 2.91 -16.38 13.41
CA SER A 231 3.50 -15.32 12.59
C SER A 231 2.67 -15.15 11.32
N PHE A 232 2.58 -13.92 10.79
CA PHE A 232 1.88 -13.66 9.54
C PHE A 232 2.49 -12.50 8.76
N VAL A 233 2.19 -12.46 7.47
CA VAL A 233 2.30 -11.31 6.58
C VAL A 233 0.99 -11.18 5.79
N TRP A 234 0.56 -9.95 5.55
CA TRP A 234 -0.65 -9.65 4.79
C TRP A 234 -0.33 -8.70 3.66
N ASP A 235 -0.41 -9.21 2.46
CA ASP A 235 -0.12 -8.49 1.23
C ASP A 235 -1.39 -8.21 0.44
N VAL A 236 -1.31 -7.28 -0.49
CA VAL A 236 -2.33 -7.05 -1.53
C VAL A 236 -1.65 -7.14 -2.88
N LEU A 237 -2.32 -7.80 -3.84
CA LEU A 237 -1.81 -8.02 -5.18
C LEU A 237 -2.62 -7.22 -6.20
N SER A 238 -1.93 -6.60 -7.17
CA SER A 238 -2.48 -6.24 -8.47
C SER A 238 -1.78 -7.07 -9.54
N GLY A 239 -2.16 -6.96 -10.80
CA GLY A 239 -1.60 -7.80 -11.86
C GLY A 239 -0.07 -7.88 -11.93
N SER A 240 0.66 -6.87 -11.45
CA SER A 240 2.13 -6.82 -11.52
C SER A 240 2.83 -6.66 -10.17
N THR A 241 2.13 -6.26 -9.11
CA THR A 241 2.73 -5.87 -7.83
C THR A 241 2.08 -6.58 -6.66
N ALA A 242 2.90 -7.15 -5.76
CA ALA A 242 2.51 -7.50 -4.41
C ALA A 242 3.01 -6.41 -3.45
N PHE A 243 2.16 -5.96 -2.55
CA PHE A 243 2.46 -4.89 -1.60
C PHE A 243 2.13 -5.33 -0.17
N GLU A 244 3.13 -5.29 0.71
CA GLU A 244 2.97 -5.68 2.11
C GLU A 244 2.23 -4.60 2.90
N LEU A 245 1.06 -4.94 3.44
CA LEU A 245 0.29 -4.05 4.30
C LEU A 245 0.69 -4.20 5.78
N TYR A 246 0.69 -5.44 6.26
CA TYR A 246 0.85 -5.76 7.67
C TYR A 246 1.65 -7.03 7.87
N GLY A 247 2.27 -7.14 9.03
CA GLY A 247 2.92 -8.35 9.49
C GLY A 247 3.00 -8.36 11.01
N GLY A 248 3.11 -9.55 11.59
CA GLY A 248 3.20 -9.69 13.02
C GLY A 248 3.71 -11.06 13.45
N VAL A 249 4.14 -11.13 14.69
CA VAL A 249 4.70 -12.35 15.31
C VAL A 249 4.53 -12.30 16.82
N ASP A 250 4.17 -13.40 17.42
CA ASP A 250 4.17 -13.60 18.86
C ASP A 250 5.48 -14.26 19.37
N ASP A 251 5.52 -14.58 20.65
CA ASP A 251 6.68 -15.23 21.27
C ASP A 251 6.94 -16.63 20.72
N THR A 252 5.90 -17.37 20.35
CA THR A 252 6.01 -18.69 19.73
C THR A 252 6.64 -18.59 18.36
N GLY A 253 6.12 -17.70 17.51
CA GLY A 253 6.67 -17.44 16.18
C GLY A 253 8.13 -16.95 16.22
N ARG A 254 8.48 -16.10 17.23
CA ARG A 254 9.88 -15.68 17.45
C ARG A 254 10.78 -16.86 17.78
N LYS A 255 10.37 -17.76 18.69
CA LYS A 255 11.14 -18.99 19.06
C LYS A 255 11.32 -19.92 17.87
N LEU A 256 10.29 -20.07 17.06
CA LEU A 256 10.30 -20.89 15.84
C LEU A 256 11.03 -20.20 14.67
N ARG A 257 11.32 -18.91 14.77
CA ARG A 257 11.88 -18.06 13.69
C ARG A 257 10.99 -18.02 12.46
N ALA A 258 9.67 -17.94 12.67
CA ALA A 258 8.64 -18.08 11.65
C ALA A 258 8.54 -16.91 10.67
N ASN A 259 9.06 -15.72 11.01
CA ASN A 259 8.90 -14.50 10.18
C ASN A 259 9.48 -14.67 8.77
N ALA A 260 10.72 -15.17 8.66
CA ALA A 260 11.36 -15.31 7.36
C ALA A 260 10.70 -16.37 6.48
N PRO A 261 10.34 -17.59 6.98
CA PRO A 261 9.55 -18.54 6.24
C PRO A 261 8.19 -18.02 5.76
N VAL A 262 7.46 -17.31 6.61
CA VAL A 262 6.15 -16.72 6.26
C VAL A 262 6.29 -15.72 5.12
N LYS A 263 7.20 -14.76 5.25
CA LYS A 263 7.45 -13.77 4.20
C LYS A 263 7.94 -14.42 2.90
N TRP A 264 8.83 -15.40 2.99
CA TRP A 264 9.31 -16.11 1.82
C TRP A 264 8.18 -16.88 1.11
N HIS A 265 7.29 -17.50 1.87
CA HIS A 265 6.12 -18.17 1.31
C HIS A 265 5.18 -17.19 0.59
N ALA A 266 4.96 -16.01 1.17
CA ALA A 266 4.17 -14.94 0.52
C ALA A 266 4.83 -14.43 -0.77
N VAL A 267 6.16 -14.23 -0.78
CA VAL A 267 6.92 -13.86 -1.99
C VAL A 267 6.73 -14.91 -3.11
N ARG A 268 6.78 -16.21 -2.78
CA ARG A 268 6.55 -17.29 -3.74
C ARG A 268 5.11 -17.28 -4.28
N LEU A 269 4.12 -17.20 -3.40
CA LEU A 269 2.71 -17.15 -3.80
C LEU A 269 2.42 -15.91 -4.67
N ALA A 270 3.03 -14.77 -4.37
CA ALA A 270 2.92 -13.57 -5.20
C ALA A 270 3.50 -13.79 -6.61
N ALA A 271 4.68 -14.41 -6.71
CA ALA A 271 5.28 -14.77 -8.00
C ALA A 271 4.43 -15.78 -8.78
N GLU A 272 3.91 -16.81 -8.12
CA GLU A 272 2.99 -17.80 -8.69
C GLU A 272 1.68 -17.16 -9.19
N ALA A 273 1.20 -16.11 -8.51
CA ALA A 273 0.04 -15.31 -8.94
C ALA A 273 0.35 -14.34 -10.10
N GLY A 274 1.59 -14.27 -10.57
CA GLY A 274 2.00 -13.45 -11.70
C GLY A 274 2.54 -12.07 -11.34
N ALA A 275 2.72 -11.75 -10.05
CA ALA A 275 3.38 -10.50 -9.66
C ALA A 275 4.83 -10.49 -10.15
N ARG A 276 5.26 -9.33 -10.63
CA ARG A 276 6.62 -9.09 -11.14
C ARG A 276 7.51 -8.40 -10.12
N ARG A 277 6.92 -7.82 -9.09
CA ARG A 277 7.61 -7.13 -7.99
C ARG A 277 6.88 -7.35 -6.66
N TYR A 278 7.67 -7.42 -5.59
CA TYR A 278 7.15 -7.50 -4.22
C TYR A 278 7.70 -6.32 -3.42
N ASP A 279 6.83 -5.36 -3.10
CA ASP A 279 7.16 -4.18 -2.30
C ASP A 279 6.92 -4.47 -0.83
N MET A 280 7.99 -4.48 -0.05
CA MET A 280 7.93 -4.72 1.40
C MET A 280 7.41 -3.53 2.20
N ASN A 281 7.01 -2.43 1.53
CA ASN A 281 6.52 -1.20 2.16
C ASN A 281 7.51 -0.60 3.18
N GLY A 282 7.38 0.63 3.50
CA GLY A 282 8.10 1.50 4.42
C GLY A 282 9.31 0.96 5.21
N LEU A 283 10.45 1.64 5.05
CA LEU A 283 11.64 1.44 5.87
C LEU A 283 11.80 2.63 6.83
N LEU A 284 11.79 2.37 8.15
CA LEU A 284 11.76 3.39 9.20
C LEU A 284 13.03 3.43 10.08
N ASN A 285 14.09 2.70 9.70
CA ASN A 285 15.30 2.55 10.49
C ASN A 285 15.06 1.94 11.90
N ASP A 286 14.19 0.94 11.96
CA ASP A 286 13.84 0.16 13.14
C ASP A 286 14.15 -1.34 12.92
N GLY A 287 13.85 -2.17 13.92
CA GLY A 287 14.08 -3.60 13.83
C GLY A 287 13.25 -4.30 12.71
N ILE A 288 12.09 -3.74 12.34
CA ILE A 288 11.27 -4.25 11.24
C ILE A 288 11.97 -3.96 9.92
N SER A 289 12.51 -2.77 9.75
CA SER A 289 13.27 -2.37 8.57
C SER A 289 14.54 -3.21 8.39
N GLU A 290 15.27 -3.50 9.46
CA GLU A 290 16.44 -4.39 9.40
C GLU A 290 16.06 -5.81 9.00
N PHE A 291 14.90 -6.30 9.46
CA PHE A 291 14.37 -7.59 9.01
C PHE A 291 14.02 -7.56 7.51
N LYS A 292 13.37 -6.51 7.01
CA LYS A 292 13.07 -6.35 5.58
C LYS A 292 14.34 -6.31 4.75
N LYS A 293 15.34 -5.51 5.14
CA LYS A 293 16.65 -5.42 4.49
C LYS A 293 17.41 -6.75 4.47
N SER A 294 17.05 -7.70 5.33
CA SER A 294 17.66 -9.03 5.31
C SER A 294 17.25 -9.90 4.10
N PHE A 295 16.28 -9.47 3.29
CA PHE A 295 15.84 -10.16 2.08
C PHE A 295 16.58 -9.73 0.82
N ALA A 296 17.21 -8.55 0.81
CA ALA A 296 18.04 -8.07 -0.30
C ALA A 296 19.10 -7.09 0.21
N GLN A 297 20.07 -6.73 -0.67
CA GLN A 297 21.19 -5.84 -0.33
C GLN A 297 21.02 -4.42 -0.91
N HIS A 298 19.77 -4.02 -1.19
CA HIS A 298 19.45 -2.70 -1.71
C HIS A 298 18.25 -2.11 -0.95
N THR A 299 17.99 -0.86 -1.19
CA THR A 299 16.78 -0.14 -0.81
C THR A 299 16.33 0.70 -1.99
N ASP A 300 15.02 0.91 -2.09
CA ASP A 300 14.42 1.68 -3.15
C ASP A 300 13.85 2.97 -2.58
N GLU A 301 13.98 4.05 -3.33
CA GLU A 301 13.42 5.35 -2.98
C GLU A 301 12.41 5.77 -4.04
N LEU A 302 11.18 6.01 -3.62
CA LEU A 302 10.11 6.50 -4.46
C LEU A 302 10.04 8.03 -4.41
N LEU A 303 9.33 8.62 -5.37
CA LEU A 303 9.14 10.07 -5.48
C LEU A 303 8.56 10.71 -4.21
N GLY A 304 7.85 9.91 -3.40
CA GLY A 304 7.23 10.37 -2.17
C GLY A 304 5.94 11.14 -2.41
N THR A 305 5.53 11.91 -1.42
CA THR A 305 4.26 12.64 -1.45
C THR A 305 4.47 14.00 -2.12
N VAL A 306 3.68 14.25 -3.16
CA VAL A 306 3.61 15.53 -3.88
C VAL A 306 2.26 16.19 -3.57
N GLU A 307 2.29 17.33 -2.91
CA GLU A 307 1.09 18.09 -2.54
C GLU A 307 0.79 19.20 -3.54
N VAL A 308 -0.49 19.39 -3.86
CA VAL A 308 -0.98 20.52 -4.62
C VAL A 308 -2.04 21.27 -3.80
N PRO A 309 -1.67 22.38 -3.14
CA PRO A 309 -2.61 23.23 -2.44
C PRO A 309 -3.63 23.85 -3.39
N PHE A 310 -4.90 23.96 -2.96
CA PHE A 310 -5.95 24.65 -3.71
C PHE A 310 -6.22 26.08 -3.20
N GLY A 311 -5.50 26.50 -2.16
CA GLY A 311 -5.60 27.81 -1.57
C GLY A 311 -4.96 27.88 -0.17
N PRO A 312 -4.98 29.05 0.48
CA PRO A 312 -4.26 29.29 1.74
C PRO A 312 -4.75 28.45 2.93
N LEU A 313 -5.96 27.91 2.86
CA LEU A 313 -6.47 27.00 3.91
C LEU A 313 -5.69 25.70 4.01
N PHE A 314 -5.00 25.27 2.93
CA PHE A 314 -4.12 24.11 2.97
C PHE A 314 -2.98 24.32 3.97
N ASP A 315 -2.28 25.44 3.90
CA ASP A 315 -1.15 25.74 4.80
C ASP A 315 -1.58 25.87 6.26
N VAL A 316 -2.79 26.42 6.48
CA VAL A 316 -3.38 26.47 7.83
C VAL A 316 -3.66 25.05 8.35
N TRP A 317 -4.26 24.20 7.53
CA TRP A 317 -4.53 22.81 7.88
C TRP A 317 -3.26 22.03 8.17
N ASP A 318 -2.26 22.14 7.31
CA ASP A 318 -0.99 21.44 7.43
C ASP A 318 -0.29 21.76 8.74
N ARG A 319 -0.23 23.04 9.14
CA ARG A 319 0.30 23.48 10.45
C ARG A 319 -0.51 22.97 11.64
N LEU A 320 -1.82 22.80 11.50
CA LEU A 320 -2.70 22.32 12.57
C LEU A 320 -2.67 20.78 12.71
N LEU A 321 -2.35 20.05 11.64
CA LEU A 321 -2.44 18.60 11.58
C LEU A 321 -1.64 17.87 12.67
N PRO A 322 -0.37 18.24 13.00
CA PRO A 322 0.39 17.59 14.07
C PRO A 322 -0.26 17.77 15.44
N THR A 323 -0.86 18.93 15.69
CA THR A 323 -1.55 19.21 16.96
C THR A 323 -2.86 18.43 17.05
N ALA A 324 -3.64 18.39 15.97
CA ALA A 324 -4.88 17.61 15.90
C ALA A 324 -4.60 16.10 16.11
N LYS A 325 -3.57 15.56 15.46
CA LYS A 325 -3.14 14.15 15.67
C LYS A 325 -2.77 13.87 17.13
N ARG A 326 -2.09 14.80 17.82
CA ARG A 326 -1.73 14.67 19.26
C ARG A 326 -2.96 14.66 20.15
N VAL A 327 -3.92 15.56 19.92
CA VAL A 327 -5.16 15.63 20.69
C VAL A 327 -5.98 14.35 20.53
N VAL A 328 -6.21 13.89 19.31
CA VAL A 328 -6.95 12.65 19.02
C VAL A 328 -6.28 11.43 19.69
N ARG A 329 -4.94 11.36 19.64
CA ARG A 329 -4.19 10.27 20.31
C ARG A 329 -4.39 10.28 21.83
N ARG A 330 -4.46 11.45 22.46
CA ARG A 330 -4.73 11.57 23.91
C ARG A 330 -6.13 11.13 24.26
N LEU A 331 -7.13 11.54 23.48
CA LEU A 331 -8.53 11.17 23.70
C LEU A 331 -8.81 9.67 23.51
N ARG A 332 -8.03 8.98 22.67
CA ARG A 332 -8.15 7.52 22.49
C ARG A 332 -7.43 6.69 23.57
N ARG A 333 -6.61 7.32 24.41
CA ARG A 333 -5.88 6.68 25.52
C ARG A 333 -6.53 6.93 26.88
N ALA A 334 -7.46 7.87 26.97
CA ALA A 334 -8.32 8.15 28.14
C ALA A 334 -9.65 7.41 28.01
#